data_f64cd9396116f810f9d24fa46ef4a33b
#
_entry.id   f64cd9396116f810f9d24fa46ef4a33b
#
_cell.length_a   1.000
_cell.length_b   1.000
_cell.length_c   1.000
_cell.angle_alpha   90.00
_cell.angle_beta   90.00
_cell.angle_gamma   90.00
#
_symmetry.space_group_name_H-M   'P 1'
#
loop_
_entity.id
_entity.type
_entity.pdbx_description
1 polymer ?
#
loop_
_entity_poly.entity_id
_entity_poly.type
_entity_poly.pdbx_seq_one_letter_code
_entity_poly.pdbx_strand_id
1 'polypeptide(L)'
;ETKLADFNIIANVVGVYPGPVITRFELELAPGVKASKITNLSKDLARSLLSENVRVVEVIPGKAYVGLELPNKFRETVFMRDVLDSAAFKDSKSTLSMVLGQDIAGEPVVVDLGKMPHLLVAGTTGSGKSVGVNAMITSLLYKSGPDDVRFIMIDPKMLELSVYEGIPHLLCEVVTDMKEAANALRWCVGEMERRYKLMSALGVRNLKGYNFKIKEAAAKGEYIPDPLWKSSESMLDDAPPLEKLPSIVVVVDEFADMIMIVGKKVEELIARIAQKARAAGIHLILATQRPSVDVITGLIKANIPTRIAFQVSSRIDSRTILDQQGAETLLGMGDMLYLPPGTGLPNRVHGAFIDDHEVHKVVADWCARGKP
;
A
#
# COMPACT_ATOMS: atom_id res chain seq x y z
N GLU A 1 31.96 13.16 -11.16
CA GLU A 1 32.15 14.51 -11.69
C GLU A 1 32.53 14.50 -13.17
N THR A 2 33.55 13.73 -13.55
CA THR A 2 34.06 13.66 -14.93
C THR A 2 33.00 13.26 -15.94
N LYS A 3 32.15 12.27 -15.63
CA LYS A 3 31.07 11.81 -16.52
C LYS A 3 30.01 12.87 -16.77
N LEU A 4 29.71 13.69 -15.76
CA LEU A 4 28.80 14.84 -15.92
C LEU A 4 29.44 15.93 -16.77
N ALA A 5 30.73 16.18 -16.61
CA ALA A 5 31.47 17.14 -17.42
C ALA A 5 31.47 16.78 -18.92
N ASP A 6 31.47 15.47 -19.24
CA ASP A 6 31.36 14.99 -20.62
C ASP A 6 30.02 15.39 -21.27
N PHE A 7 29.00 15.69 -20.51
CA PHE A 7 27.69 16.19 -20.95
C PHE A 7 27.51 17.70 -20.70
N ASN A 8 28.61 18.42 -20.49
CA ASN A 8 28.60 19.86 -20.20
C ASN A 8 27.87 20.23 -18.91
N ILE A 9 27.88 19.35 -17.90
CA ILE A 9 27.32 19.59 -16.57
C ILE A 9 28.44 19.68 -15.56
N ILE A 10 28.59 20.87 -14.95
CA ILE A 10 29.57 21.10 -13.90
C ILE A 10 28.86 20.91 -12.55
N ALA A 11 29.31 19.91 -11.79
CA ALA A 11 28.76 19.58 -10.48
C ALA A 11 29.86 19.01 -9.59
N ASN A 12 29.76 19.30 -8.30
CA ASN A 12 30.68 18.77 -7.28
C ASN A 12 29.94 17.77 -6.40
N VAL A 13 30.58 16.64 -6.11
CA VAL A 13 30.05 15.66 -5.17
C VAL A 13 30.33 16.18 -3.75
N VAL A 14 29.28 16.48 -3.01
CA VAL A 14 29.37 17.00 -1.64
C VAL A 14 29.04 15.94 -0.57
N GLY A 15 28.51 14.79 -0.97
CA GLY A 15 28.24 13.69 -0.06
C GLY A 15 28.08 12.38 -0.80
N VAL A 16 28.45 11.29 -0.12
CA VAL A 16 28.28 9.91 -0.60
C VAL A 16 27.62 9.11 0.51
N TYR A 17 26.48 8.55 0.22
CA TYR A 17 25.65 7.80 1.19
C TYR A 17 25.45 6.36 0.68
N PRO A 18 26.34 5.44 1.06
CA PRO A 18 26.19 4.04 0.67
C PRO A 18 25.04 3.39 1.43
N GLY A 19 24.27 2.58 0.72
CA GLY A 19 23.17 1.80 1.30
C GLY A 19 23.29 0.33 0.91
N PRO A 20 22.35 -0.51 1.34
CA PRO A 20 22.39 -1.94 1.06
C PRO A 20 22.14 -2.30 -0.42
N VAL A 21 21.43 -1.47 -1.16
CA VAL A 21 21.04 -1.74 -2.55
C VAL A 21 21.60 -0.69 -3.50
N ILE A 22 21.49 0.59 -3.12
CA ILE A 22 21.97 1.71 -3.93
C ILE A 22 22.90 2.60 -3.10
N THR A 23 23.68 3.42 -3.79
CA THR A 23 24.48 4.49 -3.19
C THR A 23 23.97 5.82 -3.73
N ARG A 24 23.68 6.76 -2.84
CA ARG A 24 23.27 8.12 -3.21
C ARG A 24 24.48 9.03 -3.18
N PHE A 25 24.70 9.71 -4.29
CA PHE A 25 25.65 10.82 -4.38
C PHE A 25 24.87 12.13 -4.35
N GLU A 26 25.24 13.03 -3.46
CA GLU A 26 24.66 14.35 -3.41
C GLU A 26 25.58 15.34 -4.17
N LEU A 27 24.99 16.11 -5.07
CA LEU A 27 25.69 16.98 -5.98
C LEU A 27 25.31 18.44 -5.75
N GLU A 28 26.33 19.30 -5.67
CA GLU A 28 26.16 20.74 -5.78
C GLU A 28 26.33 21.13 -7.26
N LEU A 29 25.28 21.68 -7.84
CA LEU A 29 25.30 22.10 -9.24
C LEU A 29 25.93 23.48 -9.37
N ALA A 30 26.66 23.71 -10.47
CA ALA A 30 27.18 25.04 -10.79
C ALA A 30 26.01 26.03 -10.97
N PRO A 31 26.23 27.33 -10.71
CA PRO A 31 25.20 28.35 -10.93
C PRO A 31 24.60 28.28 -12.33
N GLY A 32 23.28 28.32 -12.42
CA GLY A 32 22.56 28.27 -13.69
C GLY A 32 22.32 26.89 -14.26
N VAL A 33 22.85 25.83 -13.66
CA VAL A 33 22.57 24.44 -14.07
C VAL A 33 21.26 23.98 -13.44
N LYS A 34 20.30 23.51 -14.27
CA LYS A 34 19.03 23.01 -13.82
C LYS A 34 19.12 21.51 -13.53
N ALA A 35 18.49 21.06 -12.44
CA ALA A 35 18.42 19.65 -12.07
C ALA A 35 17.78 18.81 -13.18
N SER A 36 16.78 19.35 -13.88
CA SER A 36 16.10 18.68 -15.00
C SER A 36 17.05 18.28 -16.13
N LYS A 37 18.15 19.02 -16.32
CA LYS A 37 19.17 18.68 -17.32
C LYS A 37 19.82 17.33 -17.00
N ILE A 38 20.08 17.05 -15.72
CA ILE A 38 20.63 15.75 -15.30
C ILE A 38 19.57 14.65 -15.44
N THR A 39 18.34 14.92 -15.04
CA THR A 39 17.22 13.97 -15.16
C THR A 39 17.03 13.54 -16.61
N ASN A 40 17.08 14.46 -17.56
CA ASN A 40 16.92 14.16 -18.97
C ASN A 40 18.09 13.34 -19.54
N LEU A 41 19.23 13.31 -18.87
CA LEU A 41 20.42 12.56 -19.25
C LEU A 41 20.57 11.25 -18.48
N SER A 42 19.59 10.86 -17.66
CA SER A 42 19.69 9.68 -16.77
C SER A 42 20.07 8.39 -17.51
N LYS A 43 19.51 8.16 -18.70
CA LYS A 43 19.84 6.97 -19.52
C LYS A 43 21.27 7.04 -20.07
N ASP A 44 21.69 8.21 -20.53
CA ASP A 44 23.05 8.41 -21.04
C ASP A 44 24.08 8.28 -19.92
N LEU A 45 23.76 8.78 -18.73
CA LEU A 45 24.60 8.62 -17.54
C LEU A 45 24.71 7.15 -17.12
N ALA A 46 23.59 6.43 -17.12
CA ALA A 46 23.58 4.99 -16.80
C ALA A 46 24.50 4.22 -17.73
N ARG A 47 24.40 4.47 -19.02
CA ARG A 47 25.28 3.84 -20.01
C ARG A 47 26.74 4.21 -19.77
N SER A 48 27.03 5.47 -19.56
CA SER A 48 28.38 6.00 -19.34
C SER A 48 29.03 5.44 -18.06
N LEU A 49 28.21 5.20 -17.04
CA LEU A 49 28.65 4.65 -15.74
C LEU A 49 28.57 3.14 -15.69
N LEU A 50 28.21 2.47 -16.77
CA LEU A 50 28.02 1.01 -16.85
C LEU A 50 27.04 0.50 -15.80
N SER A 51 25.96 1.26 -15.58
CA SER A 51 24.93 0.97 -14.59
C SER A 51 23.62 0.62 -15.29
N GLU A 52 22.80 -0.21 -14.65
CA GLU A 52 21.48 -0.58 -15.19
C GLU A 52 20.54 0.62 -15.28
N ASN A 53 20.39 1.33 -14.18
CA ASN A 53 19.51 2.48 -14.05
C ASN A 53 20.14 3.51 -13.10
N VAL A 54 19.94 4.77 -13.42
CA VAL A 54 20.34 5.89 -12.56
C VAL A 54 19.10 6.71 -12.25
N ARG A 55 18.82 6.92 -10.98
CA ARG A 55 17.72 7.76 -10.53
C ARG A 55 18.25 9.13 -10.11
N VAL A 56 17.66 10.18 -10.66
CA VAL A 56 17.96 11.57 -10.28
C VAL A 56 16.88 12.05 -9.30
N VAL A 57 17.30 12.53 -8.14
CA VAL A 57 16.43 13.13 -7.14
C VAL A 57 16.64 14.64 -7.18
N GLU A 58 15.72 15.34 -7.84
CA GLU A 58 15.86 16.79 -8.07
C GLU A 58 15.70 17.62 -6.79
N VAL A 59 14.88 17.12 -5.85
CA VAL A 59 14.61 17.82 -4.59
C VAL A 59 14.88 16.87 -3.43
N ILE A 60 15.84 17.23 -2.59
CA ILE A 60 16.13 16.57 -1.32
C ILE A 60 15.65 17.52 -0.21
N PRO A 61 14.66 17.13 0.62
CA PRO A 61 14.16 18.02 1.68
C PRO A 61 15.26 18.56 2.59
N GLY A 62 15.26 19.87 2.78
CA GLY A 62 16.23 20.56 3.64
C GLY A 62 17.63 20.75 3.06
N LYS A 63 17.84 20.38 1.80
CA LYS A 63 19.14 20.50 1.11
C LYS A 63 19.02 21.19 -0.23
N ALA A 64 20.06 21.95 -0.60
CA ALA A 64 20.16 22.59 -1.90
C ALA A 64 20.83 21.69 -2.96
N TYR A 65 21.05 20.43 -2.63
CA TYR A 65 21.75 19.47 -3.49
C TYR A 65 20.79 18.60 -4.28
N VAL A 66 21.30 18.02 -5.36
CA VAL A 66 20.60 17.03 -6.18
C VAL A 66 21.16 15.66 -5.86
N GLY A 67 20.29 14.67 -5.72
CA GLY A 67 20.68 13.28 -5.50
C GLY A 67 20.86 12.52 -6.81
N LEU A 68 21.88 11.69 -6.86
CA LEU A 68 22.13 10.74 -7.93
C LEU A 68 22.26 9.37 -7.33
N GLU A 69 21.31 8.47 -7.61
CA GLU A 69 21.24 7.15 -7.02
C GLU A 69 21.68 6.10 -8.02
N LEU A 70 22.73 5.37 -7.64
CA LEU A 70 23.35 4.33 -8.47
C LEU A 70 23.23 2.98 -7.78
N PRO A 71 22.83 1.91 -8.51
CA PRO A 71 22.78 0.58 -7.93
C PRO A 71 24.18 0.11 -7.52
N ASN A 72 24.25 -0.53 -6.38
CA ASN A 72 25.49 -1.14 -5.92
C ASN A 72 25.87 -2.33 -6.83
N LYS A 73 27.14 -2.61 -6.94
CA LYS A 73 27.64 -3.81 -7.62
C LYS A 73 27.18 -5.09 -6.91
N PHE A 74 27.22 -5.07 -5.58
CA PHE A 74 26.73 -6.15 -4.71
C PHE A 74 25.56 -5.62 -3.91
N ARG A 75 24.36 -6.18 -4.14
CA ARG A 75 23.11 -5.74 -3.51
C ARG A 75 22.69 -6.74 -2.45
N GLU A 76 22.31 -6.23 -1.29
CA GLU A 76 21.75 -7.04 -0.23
C GLU A 76 20.26 -7.30 -0.49
N THR A 77 19.78 -8.48 -0.12
CA THR A 77 18.36 -8.79 -0.13
C THR A 77 17.73 -8.30 1.17
N VAL A 78 16.62 -7.58 1.06
CA VAL A 78 15.84 -7.17 2.20
C VAL A 78 14.86 -8.28 2.53
N PHE A 79 15.12 -9.06 3.58
CA PHE A 79 14.23 -10.13 4.00
C PHE A 79 13.10 -9.58 4.88
N MET A 80 11.87 -10.04 4.63
CA MET A 80 10.73 -9.62 5.42
C MET A 80 10.90 -9.90 6.90
N ARG A 81 11.52 -11.03 7.25
CA ARG A 81 11.80 -11.41 8.64
C ARG A 81 12.56 -10.32 9.39
N ASP A 82 13.57 -9.73 8.77
CA ASP A 82 14.39 -8.69 9.40
C ASP A 82 13.58 -7.44 9.72
N VAL A 83 12.65 -7.06 8.86
CA VAL A 83 11.77 -5.91 9.09
C VAL A 83 10.68 -6.23 10.10
N LEU A 84 10.13 -7.45 10.09
CA LEU A 84 9.17 -7.91 11.09
C LEU A 84 9.79 -7.93 12.52
N ASP A 85 11.06 -8.26 12.62
CA ASP A 85 11.79 -8.29 13.89
C ASP A 85 12.25 -6.91 14.36
N SER A 86 12.11 -5.88 13.52
CA SER A 86 12.49 -4.52 13.87
C SER A 86 11.56 -3.90 14.92
N ALA A 87 12.10 -2.95 15.71
CA ALA A 87 11.31 -2.17 16.63
C ALA A 87 10.20 -1.37 15.92
N ALA A 88 10.46 -0.91 14.70
CA ALA A 88 9.48 -0.18 13.90
C ALA A 88 8.18 -0.95 13.71
N PHE A 89 8.26 -2.28 13.52
CA PHE A 89 7.08 -3.13 13.39
C PHE A 89 6.56 -3.62 14.74
N LYS A 90 7.44 -4.14 15.59
CA LYS A 90 7.05 -4.72 16.89
C LYS A 90 6.41 -3.71 17.82
N ASP A 91 6.93 -2.49 17.86
CA ASP A 91 6.46 -1.44 18.76
C ASP A 91 5.29 -0.63 18.17
N SER A 92 4.94 -0.86 16.91
CA SER A 92 3.78 -0.23 16.28
C SER A 92 2.49 -0.73 16.92
N LYS A 93 1.66 0.21 17.36
CA LYS A 93 0.39 -0.09 18.05
C LYS A 93 -0.79 -0.29 17.09
N SER A 94 -0.64 0.13 15.83
CA SER A 94 -1.71 0.00 14.86
C SER A 94 -1.90 -1.44 14.42
N THR A 95 -3.14 -1.92 14.43
CA THR A 95 -3.51 -3.23 13.88
C THR A 95 -3.37 -3.28 12.35
N LEU A 96 -3.20 -2.13 11.70
CA LEU A 96 -3.05 -2.00 10.25
C LEU A 96 -1.60 -1.66 9.85
N SER A 97 -0.62 -2.02 10.67
CA SER A 97 0.79 -1.85 10.36
C SER A 97 1.24 -2.81 9.28
N MET A 98 1.90 -2.27 8.26
CA MET A 98 2.39 -3.03 7.11
C MET A 98 3.88 -2.79 6.88
N VAL A 99 4.62 -3.87 6.64
CA VAL A 99 6.02 -3.80 6.23
C VAL A 99 6.08 -3.43 4.75
N LEU A 100 6.85 -2.40 4.41
CA LEU A 100 7.22 -2.11 3.02
C LEU A 100 8.60 -2.66 2.70
N GLY A 101 9.59 -2.43 3.54
CA GLY A 101 10.95 -2.86 3.32
C GLY A 101 11.96 -2.03 4.09
N GLN A 102 13.01 -1.59 3.41
CA GLN A 102 14.05 -0.72 3.96
C GLN A 102 14.22 0.51 3.07
N ASP A 103 14.56 1.64 3.69
CA ASP A 103 14.93 2.84 2.94
C ASP A 103 16.34 2.70 2.35
N ILE A 104 16.81 3.75 1.67
CA ILE A 104 18.13 3.72 1.00
C ILE A 104 19.29 3.59 1.98
N ALA A 105 19.10 3.95 3.24
CA ALA A 105 20.12 3.80 4.30
C ALA A 105 20.08 2.43 4.99
N GLY A 106 19.06 1.60 4.68
CA GLY A 106 18.88 0.30 5.31
C GLY A 106 17.98 0.29 6.54
N GLU A 107 17.33 1.42 6.84
CA GLU A 107 16.39 1.51 7.96
C GLU A 107 15.03 0.89 7.61
N PRO A 108 14.38 0.20 8.56
CA PRO A 108 13.07 -0.41 8.32
C PRO A 108 12.01 0.64 7.95
N VAL A 109 11.18 0.30 6.98
CA VAL A 109 10.02 1.11 6.58
C VAL A 109 8.74 0.34 6.87
N VAL A 110 8.01 0.81 7.86
CA VAL A 110 6.71 0.27 8.29
C VAL A 110 5.70 1.41 8.20
N VAL A 111 4.55 1.12 7.61
CA VAL A 111 3.50 2.11 7.37
C VAL A 111 2.19 1.66 8.00
N ASP A 112 1.28 2.59 8.20
CA ASP A 112 -0.03 2.34 8.78
C ASP A 112 -1.11 2.56 7.71
N LEU A 113 -1.76 1.49 7.28
CA LEU A 113 -2.83 1.56 6.28
C LEU A 113 -3.98 2.46 6.77
N GLY A 114 -4.26 2.47 8.07
CA GLY A 114 -5.30 3.33 8.65
C GLY A 114 -5.09 4.82 8.41
N LYS A 115 -3.84 5.24 8.28
CA LYS A 115 -3.47 6.64 8.01
C LYS A 115 -3.47 7.01 6.53
N MET A 116 -3.37 6.02 5.65
CA MET A 116 -3.33 6.27 4.21
C MET A 116 -4.63 6.91 3.67
N PRO A 117 -5.85 6.48 3.94
CA PRO A 117 -6.41 5.20 4.40
C PRO A 117 -6.61 4.16 3.29
N HIS A 118 -6.32 4.51 2.05
CA HIS A 118 -6.41 3.64 0.87
C HIS A 118 -5.09 3.73 0.10
N LEU A 119 -4.75 2.68 -0.61
CA LEU A 119 -3.47 2.54 -1.29
C LEU A 119 -3.65 2.06 -2.72
N LEU A 120 -3.03 2.76 -3.66
CA LEU A 120 -2.88 2.32 -5.04
C LEU A 120 -1.48 1.76 -5.23
N VAL A 121 -1.38 0.54 -5.76
CA VAL A 121 -0.12 -0.15 -6.03
C VAL A 121 -0.05 -0.50 -7.51
N ALA A 122 0.97 -0.03 -8.20
CA ALA A 122 1.11 -0.32 -9.63
C ALA A 122 2.56 -0.67 -9.99
N GLY A 123 2.71 -1.49 -11.01
CA GLY A 123 4.02 -1.90 -11.53
C GLY A 123 3.86 -2.98 -12.58
N THR A 124 4.87 -3.14 -13.43
CA THR A 124 4.86 -4.15 -14.48
C THR A 124 5.10 -5.56 -13.92
N THR A 125 4.84 -6.57 -14.73
CA THR A 125 5.16 -7.97 -14.41
C THR A 125 6.67 -8.09 -14.13
N GLY A 126 7.03 -8.77 -13.05
CA GLY A 126 8.43 -8.95 -12.66
C GLY A 126 9.03 -7.78 -11.88
N SER A 127 8.25 -6.72 -11.61
CA SER A 127 8.73 -5.56 -10.83
C SER A 127 8.83 -5.80 -9.33
N GLY A 128 8.26 -6.91 -8.84
CA GLY A 128 8.16 -7.21 -7.41
C GLY A 128 6.85 -6.79 -6.77
N LYS A 129 5.86 -6.35 -7.57
CA LYS A 129 4.55 -5.91 -7.09
C LYS A 129 3.83 -6.99 -6.28
N SER A 130 3.79 -8.23 -6.78
CA SER A 130 3.12 -9.34 -6.12
C SER A 130 3.77 -9.69 -4.78
N VAL A 131 5.09 -9.71 -4.72
CA VAL A 131 5.84 -9.92 -3.47
C VAL A 131 5.57 -8.79 -2.48
N GLY A 132 5.52 -7.56 -2.96
CA GLY A 132 5.20 -6.39 -2.12
C GLY A 132 3.78 -6.46 -1.53
N VAL A 133 2.80 -6.84 -2.33
CA VAL A 133 1.42 -7.02 -1.86
C VAL A 133 1.35 -8.16 -0.82
N ASN A 134 2.02 -9.28 -1.06
CA ASN A 134 2.12 -10.37 -0.09
C ASN A 134 2.80 -9.92 1.21
N ALA A 135 3.84 -9.11 1.13
CA ALA A 135 4.50 -8.56 2.32
C ALA A 135 3.53 -7.70 3.15
N MET A 136 2.70 -6.90 2.50
CA MET A 136 1.69 -6.08 3.18
C MET A 136 0.62 -6.95 3.84
N ILE A 137 0.06 -7.92 3.13
CA ILE A 137 -0.97 -8.82 3.65
C ILE A 137 -0.44 -9.65 4.81
N THR A 138 0.73 -10.26 4.66
CA THR A 138 1.33 -11.08 5.72
C THR A 138 1.70 -10.26 6.94
N SER A 139 2.09 -9.00 6.78
CA SER A 139 2.29 -8.07 7.90
C SER A 139 1.01 -7.94 8.75
N LEU A 140 -0.13 -7.76 8.09
CA LEU A 140 -1.42 -7.64 8.76
C LEU A 140 -1.77 -8.95 9.48
N LEU A 141 -1.46 -10.10 8.89
CA LEU A 141 -1.68 -11.42 9.50
C LEU A 141 -0.77 -11.65 10.71
N TYR A 142 0.45 -11.13 10.70
CA TYR A 142 1.35 -11.19 11.86
C TYR A 142 0.90 -10.26 12.99
N LYS A 143 0.33 -9.12 12.65
CA LYS A 143 -0.05 -8.09 13.63
C LYS A 143 -1.42 -8.32 14.23
N SER A 144 -2.36 -8.92 13.48
CA SER A 144 -3.78 -8.87 13.83
C SER A 144 -4.48 -10.19 13.58
N GLY A 145 -5.36 -10.56 14.51
CA GLY A 145 -6.29 -11.64 14.35
C GLY A 145 -7.59 -11.20 13.66
N PRO A 146 -8.53 -12.14 13.43
CA PRO A 146 -9.78 -11.84 12.74
C PRO A 146 -10.72 -10.91 13.51
N ASP A 147 -10.50 -10.73 14.81
CA ASP A 147 -11.25 -9.76 15.63
C ASP A 147 -10.83 -8.32 15.36
N ASP A 148 -9.62 -8.12 14.88
CA ASP A 148 -9.05 -6.80 14.60
C ASP A 148 -9.11 -6.43 13.13
N VAL A 149 -8.88 -7.39 12.23
CA VAL A 149 -8.80 -7.17 10.79
C VAL A 149 -9.49 -8.30 10.04
N ARG A 150 -10.36 -7.95 9.11
CA ARG A 150 -11.00 -8.88 8.18
C ARG A 150 -10.67 -8.48 6.76
N PHE A 151 -10.67 -9.45 5.85
CA PHE A 151 -10.33 -9.23 4.45
C PHE A 151 -11.47 -9.58 3.51
N ILE A 152 -11.59 -8.79 2.45
CA ILE A 152 -12.23 -9.18 1.19
C ILE A 152 -11.12 -9.18 0.15
N MET A 153 -10.87 -10.32 -0.47
CA MET A 153 -9.83 -10.47 -1.49
C MET A 153 -10.46 -10.75 -2.84
N ILE A 154 -10.04 -9.98 -3.84
CA ILE A 154 -10.55 -10.06 -5.22
C ILE A 154 -9.36 -10.35 -6.14
N ASP A 155 -9.41 -11.51 -6.79
CA ASP A 155 -8.34 -12.02 -7.65
C ASP A 155 -8.93 -12.61 -8.94
N PRO A 156 -9.05 -11.79 -9.99
CA PRO A 156 -9.69 -12.23 -11.23
C PRO A 156 -8.96 -13.36 -11.95
N LYS A 157 -7.65 -13.44 -11.80
CA LYS A 157 -6.79 -14.44 -12.46
C LYS A 157 -6.56 -15.70 -11.63
N MET A 158 -6.97 -15.72 -10.37
CA MET A 158 -6.78 -16.83 -9.41
C MET A 158 -5.31 -17.23 -9.20
N LEU A 159 -4.37 -16.29 -9.35
CA LEU A 159 -2.93 -16.59 -9.32
C LEU A 159 -2.23 -16.10 -8.06
N GLU A 160 -2.72 -15.02 -7.44
CA GLU A 160 -1.97 -14.32 -6.40
C GLU A 160 -2.58 -14.44 -5.00
N LEU A 161 -3.90 -14.27 -4.89
CA LEU A 161 -4.58 -14.21 -3.59
C LEU A 161 -5.25 -15.52 -3.17
N SER A 162 -5.35 -16.50 -4.06
CA SER A 162 -5.96 -17.80 -3.77
C SER A 162 -5.24 -18.55 -2.64
N VAL A 163 -3.95 -18.26 -2.42
CA VAL A 163 -3.17 -18.85 -1.33
C VAL A 163 -3.75 -18.54 0.05
N TYR A 164 -4.46 -17.43 0.19
CA TYR A 164 -5.06 -17.01 1.47
C TYR A 164 -6.41 -17.67 1.77
N GLU A 165 -6.92 -18.49 0.86
CA GLU A 165 -8.20 -19.17 1.07
C GLU A 165 -8.18 -20.00 2.37
N GLY A 166 -9.23 -19.86 3.16
CA GLY A 166 -9.38 -20.60 4.41
C GLY A 166 -8.90 -19.87 5.67
N ILE A 167 -8.21 -18.74 5.58
CA ILE A 167 -7.83 -17.98 6.78
C ILE A 167 -9.08 -17.42 7.47
N PRO A 168 -9.09 -17.35 8.82
CA PRO A 168 -10.28 -16.88 9.54
C PRO A 168 -10.61 -15.41 9.32
N HIS A 169 -9.66 -14.63 8.80
CA HIS A 169 -9.82 -13.20 8.49
C HIS A 169 -10.76 -12.94 7.31
N LEU A 170 -10.93 -13.88 6.39
CA LEU A 170 -11.77 -13.68 5.20
C LEU A 170 -13.25 -13.56 5.58
N LEU A 171 -13.92 -12.54 5.04
CA LEU A 171 -15.36 -12.34 5.17
C LEU A 171 -16.14 -13.25 4.22
N CYS A 172 -15.51 -13.63 3.11
CA CYS A 172 -16.06 -14.54 2.10
C CYS A 172 -14.90 -15.26 1.40
N GLU A 173 -15.20 -16.23 0.57
CA GLU A 173 -14.21 -16.86 -0.29
C GLU A 173 -13.52 -15.81 -1.17
N VAL A 174 -12.29 -16.07 -1.59
CA VAL A 174 -11.59 -15.19 -2.53
C VAL A 174 -12.45 -15.04 -3.80
N VAL A 175 -12.77 -13.79 -4.11
CA VAL A 175 -13.68 -13.44 -5.22
C VAL A 175 -12.91 -13.48 -6.53
N THR A 176 -13.39 -14.27 -7.49
CA THR A 176 -12.75 -14.45 -8.80
C THR A 176 -13.61 -13.96 -9.95
N ASP A 177 -14.92 -13.87 -9.76
CA ASP A 177 -15.87 -13.33 -10.74
C ASP A 177 -16.02 -11.81 -10.54
N MET A 178 -15.93 -11.06 -11.63
CA MET A 178 -15.96 -9.60 -11.56
C MET A 178 -17.32 -9.01 -11.19
N LYS A 179 -18.41 -9.72 -11.51
CA LYS A 179 -19.76 -9.32 -11.06
C LYS A 179 -19.90 -9.49 -9.55
N GLU A 180 -19.39 -10.59 -9.03
CA GLU A 180 -19.33 -10.83 -7.58
C GLU A 180 -18.41 -9.82 -6.88
N ALA A 181 -17.33 -9.40 -7.53
CA ALA A 181 -16.45 -8.36 -7.05
C ALA A 181 -17.18 -7.02 -6.91
N ALA A 182 -17.99 -6.65 -7.90
CA ALA A 182 -18.83 -5.45 -7.83
C ALA A 182 -19.83 -5.54 -6.68
N ASN A 183 -20.44 -6.73 -6.47
CA ASN A 183 -21.33 -6.96 -5.35
C ASN A 183 -20.62 -6.82 -4.01
N ALA A 184 -19.37 -7.30 -3.91
CA ALA A 184 -18.56 -7.14 -2.70
C ALA A 184 -18.30 -5.65 -2.40
N LEU A 185 -18.03 -4.84 -3.41
CA LEU A 185 -17.87 -3.38 -3.23
C LEU A 185 -19.18 -2.71 -2.83
N ARG A 186 -20.30 -3.12 -3.38
CA ARG A 186 -21.62 -2.63 -2.94
C ARG A 186 -21.89 -2.99 -1.49
N TRP A 187 -21.55 -4.20 -1.10
CA TRP A 187 -21.64 -4.63 0.30
C TRP A 187 -20.80 -3.73 1.21
N CYS A 188 -19.57 -3.38 0.79
CA CYS A 188 -18.71 -2.47 1.54
C CYS A 188 -19.36 -1.09 1.74
N VAL A 189 -20.03 -0.57 0.72
CA VAL A 189 -20.77 0.70 0.83
C VAL A 189 -21.91 0.56 1.85
N GLY A 190 -22.67 -0.52 1.80
CA GLY A 190 -23.74 -0.80 2.75
C GLY A 190 -23.22 -0.96 4.19
N GLU A 191 -22.13 -1.68 4.37
CA GLU A 191 -21.48 -1.86 5.66
C GLU A 191 -20.93 -0.54 6.21
N MET A 192 -20.33 0.28 5.35
CA MET A 192 -19.88 1.61 5.70
C MET A 192 -21.03 2.47 6.24
N GLU A 193 -22.16 2.49 5.55
CA GLU A 193 -23.35 3.24 5.96
C GLU A 193 -23.93 2.71 7.27
N ARG A 194 -23.99 1.39 7.45
CA ARG A 194 -24.42 0.75 8.69
C ARG A 194 -23.52 1.17 9.85
N ARG A 195 -22.21 1.13 9.67
CA ARG A 195 -21.24 1.56 10.70
C ARG A 195 -21.39 3.02 11.06
N TYR A 196 -21.65 3.90 10.09
CA TYR A 196 -21.91 5.31 10.35
C TYR A 196 -23.17 5.51 11.21
N LYS A 197 -24.24 4.76 10.93
CA LYS A 197 -25.45 4.80 11.75
C LYS A 197 -25.19 4.36 13.19
N LEU A 198 -24.43 3.27 13.38
CA LEU A 198 -24.04 2.80 14.71
C LEU A 198 -23.20 3.85 15.46
N MET A 199 -22.21 4.40 14.79
CA MET A 199 -21.33 5.42 15.38
C MET A 199 -22.12 6.69 15.75
N SER A 200 -23.02 7.12 14.89
CA SER A 200 -23.90 8.26 15.15
C SER A 200 -24.79 8.02 16.38
N ALA A 201 -25.39 6.83 16.47
CA ALA A 201 -26.23 6.46 17.60
C ALA A 201 -25.47 6.41 18.92
N LEU A 202 -24.19 6.06 18.89
CA LEU A 202 -23.33 6.01 20.08
C LEU A 202 -22.59 7.33 20.35
N GLY A 203 -22.73 8.32 19.47
CA GLY A 203 -22.05 9.62 19.61
C GLY A 203 -20.55 9.55 19.43
N VAL A 204 -20.04 8.61 18.62
CA VAL A 204 -18.62 8.46 18.30
C VAL A 204 -18.34 8.84 16.84
N ARG A 205 -17.09 9.19 16.52
CA ARG A 205 -16.70 9.72 15.22
C ARG A 205 -15.98 8.71 14.32
N ASN A 206 -15.48 7.62 14.89
CA ASN A 206 -14.69 6.63 14.16
C ASN A 206 -14.80 5.24 14.81
N LEU A 207 -14.30 4.24 14.10
CA LEU A 207 -14.33 2.86 14.55
C LEU A 207 -13.56 2.66 15.87
N LYS A 208 -12.46 3.35 16.06
CA LYS A 208 -11.67 3.29 17.29
C LYS A 208 -12.49 3.75 18.50
N GLY A 209 -13.21 4.84 18.35
CA GLY A 209 -14.13 5.36 19.38
C GLY A 209 -15.28 4.41 19.66
N TYR A 210 -15.85 3.81 18.62
CA TYR A 210 -16.88 2.77 18.76
C TYR A 210 -16.34 1.58 19.55
N ASN A 211 -15.23 0.98 19.16
CA ASN A 211 -14.64 -0.17 19.80
C ASN A 211 -14.21 0.12 21.25
N PHE A 212 -13.76 1.34 21.51
CA PHE A 212 -13.42 1.78 22.87
C PHE A 212 -14.64 1.77 23.80
N LYS A 213 -15.79 2.25 23.34
CA LYS A 213 -17.05 2.22 24.10
C LYS A 213 -17.51 0.79 24.39
N ILE A 214 -17.41 -0.11 23.42
CA ILE A 214 -17.75 -1.53 23.59
C ILE A 214 -16.86 -2.17 24.64
N LYS A 215 -15.57 -1.93 24.56
CA LYS A 215 -14.58 -2.45 25.52
C LYS A 215 -14.80 -1.90 26.93
N GLU A 216 -15.10 -0.62 27.05
CA GLU A 216 -15.36 0.05 28.33
C GLU A 216 -16.60 -0.53 29.01
N ALA A 217 -17.69 -0.74 28.25
CA ALA A 217 -18.91 -1.37 28.77
C ALA A 217 -18.63 -2.81 29.25
N ALA A 218 -17.93 -3.60 28.45
CA ALA A 218 -17.56 -4.97 28.81
C ALA A 218 -16.70 -5.05 30.08
N ALA A 219 -15.79 -4.09 30.28
CA ALA A 219 -14.96 -4.01 31.48
C ALA A 219 -15.78 -3.74 32.75
N LYS A 220 -16.94 -3.11 32.61
CA LYS A 220 -17.88 -2.86 33.71
C LYS A 220 -18.92 -4.00 33.89
N GLY A 221 -18.80 -5.07 33.11
CA GLY A 221 -19.77 -6.17 33.11
C GLY A 221 -21.09 -5.81 32.43
N GLU A 222 -21.13 -4.75 31.66
CA GLU A 222 -22.29 -4.24 30.94
C GLU A 222 -22.19 -4.50 29.47
N TYR A 223 -23.29 -4.37 28.75
CA TYR A 223 -23.29 -4.39 27.29
C TYR A 223 -24.11 -3.23 26.73
N ILE A 224 -23.81 -2.84 25.50
CA ILE A 224 -24.56 -1.80 24.79
C ILE A 224 -25.52 -2.50 23.83
N PRO A 225 -26.85 -2.34 24.00
CA PRO A 225 -27.80 -2.94 23.07
C PRO A 225 -27.73 -2.28 21.70
N ASP A 226 -27.97 -3.06 20.65
CA ASP A 226 -27.92 -2.57 19.27
C ASP A 226 -29.02 -1.50 19.05
N PRO A 227 -28.65 -0.24 18.81
CA PRO A 227 -29.61 0.86 18.62
C PRO A 227 -30.38 0.78 17.31
N LEU A 228 -29.94 -0.05 16.36
CA LEU A 228 -30.60 -0.24 15.07
C LEU A 228 -31.58 -1.42 15.10
N TRP A 229 -31.64 -2.15 16.20
CA TRP A 229 -32.53 -3.29 16.33
C TRP A 229 -34.00 -2.86 16.39
N LYS A 230 -34.85 -3.61 15.65
CA LYS A 230 -36.30 -3.41 15.63
C LYS A 230 -36.99 -4.73 15.92
N SER A 231 -37.90 -4.73 16.90
CA SER A 231 -38.66 -5.92 17.30
C SER A 231 -39.50 -6.50 16.16
N SER A 232 -39.98 -5.66 15.25
CA SER A 232 -40.77 -6.07 14.09
C SER A 232 -39.98 -6.80 13.01
N GLU A 233 -38.65 -6.64 12.99
CA GLU A 233 -37.76 -7.20 11.98
C GLU A 233 -36.89 -8.36 12.52
N SER A 234 -37.07 -8.73 13.80
CA SER A 234 -36.22 -9.71 14.47
C SER A 234 -37.06 -10.75 15.20
N MET A 235 -36.55 -11.98 15.28
CA MET A 235 -37.10 -13.07 16.09
C MET A 235 -36.60 -13.02 17.55
N LEU A 236 -35.73 -12.07 17.89
CA LEU A 236 -35.19 -11.89 19.23
C LEU A 236 -36.17 -11.06 20.08
N ASP A 237 -36.30 -11.40 21.36
CA ASP A 237 -37.16 -10.69 22.32
C ASP A 237 -36.54 -9.34 22.73
N ASP A 238 -35.22 -9.28 22.80
CA ASP A 238 -34.44 -8.10 23.20
C ASP A 238 -33.37 -7.75 22.18
N ALA A 239 -32.95 -6.49 22.19
CA ALA A 239 -31.85 -6.03 21.34
C ALA A 239 -30.56 -6.82 21.64
N PRO A 240 -29.88 -7.38 20.62
CA PRO A 240 -28.60 -8.07 20.84
C PRO A 240 -27.53 -7.07 21.29
N PRO A 241 -26.52 -7.54 22.05
CA PRO A 241 -25.41 -6.68 22.43
C PRO A 241 -24.55 -6.33 21.20
N LEU A 242 -24.06 -5.08 21.15
CA LEU A 242 -23.09 -4.68 20.16
C LEU A 242 -21.75 -5.33 20.47
N GLU A 243 -21.09 -5.80 19.41
CA GLU A 243 -19.77 -6.39 19.48
C GLU A 243 -18.72 -5.45 18.87
N LYS A 244 -17.46 -5.70 19.22
CA LYS A 244 -16.32 -5.05 18.56
C LYS A 244 -16.39 -5.28 17.06
N LEU A 245 -16.10 -4.24 16.29
CA LEU A 245 -16.03 -4.32 14.83
C LEU A 245 -14.58 -4.31 14.36
N PRO A 246 -14.19 -5.26 13.51
CA PRO A 246 -12.86 -5.25 12.91
C PRO A 246 -12.73 -4.17 11.83
N SER A 247 -11.50 -3.74 11.56
CA SER A 247 -11.20 -3.06 10.31
C SER A 247 -11.37 -4.03 9.15
N ILE A 248 -11.81 -3.52 8.01
CA ILE A 248 -11.97 -4.33 6.79
C ILE A 248 -10.97 -3.84 5.76
N VAL A 249 -10.16 -4.75 5.23
CA VAL A 249 -9.19 -4.47 4.17
C VAL A 249 -9.66 -5.18 2.91
N VAL A 250 -9.94 -4.41 1.86
CA VAL A 250 -10.31 -4.92 0.55
C VAL A 250 -9.08 -4.90 -0.33
N VAL A 251 -8.58 -6.07 -0.70
CA VAL A 251 -7.41 -6.22 -1.57
C VAL A 251 -7.89 -6.64 -2.95
N VAL A 252 -7.56 -5.84 -3.96
CA VAL A 252 -7.86 -6.16 -5.37
C VAL A 252 -6.55 -6.36 -6.10
N ASP A 253 -6.30 -7.57 -6.57
CA ASP A 253 -5.03 -7.92 -7.24
C ASP A 253 -4.88 -7.24 -8.60
N GLU A 254 -5.93 -7.19 -9.40
CA GLU A 254 -5.94 -6.48 -10.68
C GLU A 254 -7.28 -5.78 -10.89
N PHE A 255 -7.37 -4.51 -10.46
CA PHE A 255 -8.63 -3.79 -10.56
C PHE A 255 -8.96 -3.31 -11.99
N ALA A 256 -7.99 -3.34 -12.92
CA ALA A 256 -8.24 -3.08 -14.32
C ALA A 256 -9.28 -4.04 -14.90
N ASP A 257 -9.22 -5.31 -14.51
CA ASP A 257 -10.17 -6.33 -15.00
C ASP A 257 -11.59 -6.04 -14.52
N MET A 258 -11.76 -5.52 -13.32
CA MET A 258 -13.07 -5.10 -12.82
C MET A 258 -13.63 -3.92 -13.64
N ILE A 259 -12.80 -2.92 -13.89
CA ILE A 259 -13.20 -1.72 -14.65
C ILE A 259 -13.55 -2.09 -16.08
N MET A 260 -12.77 -2.97 -16.71
CA MET A 260 -13.01 -3.39 -18.11
C MET A 260 -14.26 -4.24 -18.28
N ILE A 261 -14.60 -5.07 -17.29
CA ILE A 261 -15.76 -5.99 -17.38
C ILE A 261 -17.04 -5.33 -16.89
N VAL A 262 -17.01 -4.63 -15.78
CA VAL A 262 -18.18 -4.02 -15.13
C VAL A 262 -18.35 -2.56 -15.52
N GLY A 263 -17.27 -1.85 -15.81
CA GLY A 263 -17.30 -0.47 -16.28
C GLY A 263 -17.30 0.58 -15.17
N LYS A 264 -17.84 1.75 -15.47
CA LYS A 264 -17.80 2.94 -14.59
C LYS A 264 -18.42 2.75 -13.22
N LYS A 265 -19.34 1.83 -13.05
CA LYS A 265 -19.97 1.54 -11.74
C LYS A 265 -18.93 1.14 -10.69
N VAL A 266 -17.91 0.37 -11.10
CA VAL A 266 -16.82 -0.04 -10.19
C VAL A 266 -16.01 1.17 -9.78
N GLU A 267 -15.65 2.01 -10.73
CA GLU A 267 -14.91 3.25 -10.46
C GLU A 267 -15.66 4.15 -9.49
N GLU A 268 -16.97 4.34 -9.69
CA GLU A 268 -17.82 5.12 -8.80
C GLU A 268 -17.91 4.52 -7.39
N LEU A 269 -18.04 3.20 -7.27
CA LEU A 269 -18.05 2.49 -5.99
C LEU A 269 -16.73 2.66 -5.24
N ILE A 270 -15.62 2.50 -5.94
CA ILE A 270 -14.27 2.71 -5.37
C ILE A 270 -14.14 4.15 -4.87
N ALA A 271 -14.53 5.12 -5.69
CA ALA A 271 -14.48 6.53 -5.31
C ALA A 271 -15.34 6.84 -4.07
N ARG A 272 -16.54 6.28 -4.00
CA ARG A 272 -17.44 6.46 -2.86
C ARG A 272 -16.85 5.88 -1.57
N ILE A 273 -16.29 4.68 -1.64
CA ILE A 273 -15.60 4.06 -0.50
C ILE A 273 -14.39 4.95 -0.10
N ALA A 274 -13.57 5.33 -1.06
CA ALA A 274 -12.36 6.10 -0.79
C ALA A 274 -12.67 7.46 -0.15
N GLN A 275 -13.79 8.07 -0.49
CA GLN A 275 -14.18 9.37 0.08
C GLN A 275 -14.64 9.29 1.54
N LYS A 276 -15.25 8.19 1.96
CA LYS A 276 -16.01 8.14 3.21
C LYS A 276 -15.66 6.99 4.15
N ALA A 277 -14.94 5.98 3.71
CA ALA A 277 -14.81 4.73 4.48
C ALA A 277 -13.76 4.77 5.60
N ARG A 278 -12.88 5.77 5.64
CA ARG A 278 -11.80 5.86 6.64
C ARG A 278 -12.30 5.75 8.07
N ALA A 279 -13.27 6.57 8.44
CA ALA A 279 -13.82 6.59 9.79
C ALA A 279 -14.55 5.30 10.13
N ALA A 280 -15.13 4.61 9.15
CA ALA A 280 -15.80 3.32 9.31
C ALA A 280 -14.84 2.13 9.38
N GLY A 281 -13.55 2.35 9.21
CA GLY A 281 -12.55 1.30 9.27
C GLY A 281 -12.51 0.39 8.06
N ILE A 282 -12.83 0.90 6.86
CA ILE A 282 -12.78 0.14 5.60
C ILE A 282 -11.70 0.75 4.72
N HIS A 283 -10.75 -0.08 4.29
CA HIS A 283 -9.55 0.34 3.58
C HIS A 283 -9.36 -0.45 2.30
N LEU A 284 -8.96 0.24 1.23
CA LEU A 284 -8.72 -0.37 -0.07
C LEU A 284 -7.23 -0.48 -0.35
N ILE A 285 -6.80 -1.64 -0.86
CA ILE A 285 -5.50 -1.83 -1.50
C ILE A 285 -5.80 -2.25 -2.94
N LEU A 286 -5.62 -1.32 -3.88
CA LEU A 286 -5.88 -1.56 -5.30
C LEU A 286 -4.58 -1.74 -6.04
N ALA A 287 -4.37 -2.91 -6.62
CA ALA A 287 -3.18 -3.24 -7.38
C ALA A 287 -3.48 -3.39 -8.86
N THR A 288 -2.53 -3.00 -9.71
CA THR A 288 -2.63 -3.20 -11.16
C THR A 288 -1.26 -3.35 -11.80
N GLN A 289 -1.19 -4.19 -12.83
CA GLN A 289 -0.04 -4.28 -13.73
C GLN A 289 -0.19 -3.36 -14.96
N ARG A 290 -1.31 -2.66 -15.08
CA ARG A 290 -1.64 -1.80 -16.22
C ARG A 290 -1.67 -0.33 -15.81
N PRO A 291 -0.50 0.35 -15.83
CA PRO A 291 -0.43 1.77 -15.44
C PRO A 291 -0.92 2.68 -16.57
N SER A 292 -2.17 2.51 -16.99
CA SER A 292 -2.78 3.33 -18.03
C SER A 292 -3.77 4.32 -17.45
N VAL A 293 -4.03 5.42 -18.17
CA VAL A 293 -4.99 6.44 -17.76
C VAL A 293 -6.44 5.95 -17.74
N ASP A 294 -6.73 4.88 -18.49
CA ASP A 294 -8.06 4.26 -18.50
C ASP A 294 -8.35 3.45 -17.24
N VAL A 295 -7.30 3.04 -16.52
CA VAL A 295 -7.37 2.25 -15.29
C VAL A 295 -7.13 3.15 -14.08
N ILE A 296 -6.01 3.88 -14.09
CA ILE A 296 -5.66 4.85 -13.05
C ILE A 296 -6.20 6.21 -13.48
N THR A 297 -7.51 6.34 -13.37
CA THR A 297 -8.24 7.52 -13.84
C THR A 297 -8.07 8.71 -12.90
N GLY A 298 -8.47 9.89 -13.38
CA GLY A 298 -8.49 11.09 -12.55
C GLY A 298 -9.37 10.94 -11.30
N LEU A 299 -10.50 10.23 -11.42
CA LEU A 299 -11.39 9.98 -10.28
C LEU A 299 -10.73 9.10 -9.21
N ILE A 300 -10.07 8.01 -9.62
CA ILE A 300 -9.31 7.14 -8.73
C ILE A 300 -8.17 7.93 -8.05
N LYS A 301 -7.40 8.68 -8.83
CA LYS A 301 -6.26 9.45 -8.32
C LYS A 301 -6.67 10.56 -7.36
N ALA A 302 -7.80 11.20 -7.61
CA ALA A 302 -8.33 12.25 -6.74
C ALA A 302 -8.71 11.73 -5.35
N ASN A 303 -9.11 10.46 -5.26
CA ASN A 303 -9.62 9.86 -4.03
C ASN A 303 -8.63 8.94 -3.33
N ILE A 304 -7.56 8.51 -4.02
CA ILE A 304 -6.51 7.66 -3.45
C ILE A 304 -5.15 8.34 -3.65
N PRO A 305 -4.76 9.25 -2.75
CA PRO A 305 -3.51 10.00 -2.89
C PRO A 305 -2.27 9.22 -2.48
N THR A 306 -2.40 8.15 -1.70
CA THR A 306 -1.27 7.30 -1.30
C THR A 306 -1.01 6.26 -2.36
N ARG A 307 0.22 6.23 -2.88
CA ARG A 307 0.58 5.38 -4.01
C ARG A 307 1.94 4.74 -3.84
N ILE A 308 2.06 3.54 -4.38
CA ILE A 308 3.32 2.84 -4.54
C ILE A 308 3.49 2.51 -6.01
N ALA A 309 4.61 2.92 -6.60
CA ALA A 309 5.02 2.50 -7.92
C ALA A 309 6.22 1.58 -7.82
N PHE A 310 6.06 0.34 -8.27
CA PHE A 310 7.18 -0.54 -8.60
C PHE A 310 7.69 -0.14 -9.99
N GLN A 311 8.72 -0.81 -10.48
CA GLN A 311 9.30 -0.49 -11.78
C GLN A 311 8.25 -0.51 -12.89
N VAL A 312 8.30 0.49 -13.76
CA VAL A 312 7.50 0.59 -14.98
C VAL A 312 8.41 0.77 -16.20
N SER A 313 7.82 0.65 -17.38
CA SER A 313 8.58 0.67 -18.65
C SER A 313 8.92 2.05 -19.14
N SER A 314 8.18 3.08 -18.76
CA SER A 314 8.31 4.42 -19.31
C SER A 314 8.04 5.53 -18.30
N ARG A 315 8.49 6.74 -18.63
CA ARG A 315 8.17 7.95 -17.86
C ARG A 315 6.67 8.25 -17.85
N ILE A 316 5.98 7.93 -18.94
CA ILE A 316 4.54 8.14 -19.06
C ILE A 316 3.81 7.28 -18.03
N ASP A 317 4.19 6.01 -17.89
CA ASP A 317 3.62 5.10 -16.90
C ASP A 317 3.88 5.58 -15.48
N SER A 318 5.09 6.06 -15.20
CA SER A 318 5.42 6.64 -13.90
C SER A 318 4.54 7.86 -13.59
N ARG A 319 4.36 8.76 -14.55
CA ARG A 319 3.50 9.93 -14.38
C ARG A 319 2.04 9.55 -14.16
N THR A 320 1.57 8.51 -14.81
CA THR A 320 0.21 7.99 -14.59
C THR A 320 0.01 7.56 -13.15
N ILE A 321 0.99 6.92 -12.53
CA ILE A 321 0.90 6.43 -11.15
C ILE A 321 1.18 7.55 -10.14
N LEU A 322 2.30 8.27 -10.32
CA LEU A 322 2.87 9.15 -9.31
C LEU A 322 2.73 10.64 -9.61
N ASP A 323 2.17 11.01 -10.76
CA ASP A 323 2.15 12.37 -11.29
C ASP A 323 3.55 12.93 -11.56
N GLN A 324 4.56 12.09 -11.62
CA GLN A 324 5.95 12.44 -11.85
C GLN A 324 6.72 11.25 -12.40
N GLN A 325 7.85 11.52 -13.06
CA GLN A 325 8.75 10.50 -13.53
C GLN A 325 9.57 9.90 -12.38
N GLY A 326 10.25 8.79 -12.63
CA GLY A 326 11.18 8.16 -11.69
C GLY A 326 11.01 6.66 -11.55
N ALA A 327 9.79 6.14 -11.62
CA ALA A 327 9.56 4.69 -11.47
C ALA A 327 10.19 3.86 -12.61
N GLU A 328 10.42 4.45 -13.77
CA GLU A 328 11.12 3.82 -14.89
C GLU A 328 12.62 3.59 -14.60
N THR A 329 13.16 4.26 -13.60
CA THR A 329 14.58 4.13 -13.21
C THR A 329 14.80 3.14 -12.08
N LEU A 330 13.74 2.51 -11.56
CA LEU A 330 13.82 1.50 -10.51
C LEU A 330 14.46 0.20 -11.04
N LEU A 331 14.94 -0.62 -10.11
CA LEU A 331 15.72 -1.82 -10.45
C LEU A 331 14.88 -3.08 -10.68
N GLY A 332 13.58 -3.03 -10.37
CA GLY A 332 12.77 -4.23 -10.30
C GLY A 332 12.96 -4.94 -8.96
N MET A 333 12.49 -6.19 -8.84
CA MET A 333 12.69 -7.05 -7.68
C MET A 333 12.30 -6.42 -6.33
N GLY A 334 11.22 -5.62 -6.34
CA GLY A 334 10.70 -5.00 -5.14
C GLY A 334 11.15 -3.57 -4.88
N ASP A 335 12.06 -3.03 -5.71
CA ASP A 335 12.44 -1.62 -5.63
C ASP A 335 11.25 -0.75 -5.99
N MET A 336 10.87 0.18 -5.11
CA MET A 336 9.65 0.96 -5.24
C MET A 336 9.86 2.44 -4.92
N LEU A 337 8.93 3.25 -5.41
CA LEU A 337 8.71 4.62 -4.97
C LEU A 337 7.40 4.67 -4.19
N TYR A 338 7.49 5.04 -2.93
CA TYR A 338 6.35 5.23 -2.04
C TYR A 338 6.02 6.71 -1.94
N LEU A 339 4.79 7.05 -2.32
CA LEU A 339 4.27 8.41 -2.24
C LEU A 339 3.27 8.49 -1.07
N PRO A 340 3.71 8.97 0.10
CA PRO A 340 2.82 9.09 1.26
C PRO A 340 1.74 10.16 1.05
N PRO A 341 0.65 10.10 1.81
CA PRO A 341 -0.42 11.09 1.69
C PRO A 341 0.08 12.49 2.08
N GLY A 342 -0.40 13.50 1.36
CA GLY A 342 -0.12 14.90 1.68
C GLY A 342 1.26 15.42 1.27
N THR A 343 2.05 14.63 0.55
CA THR A 343 3.34 15.05 0.02
C THR A 343 3.44 14.71 -1.45
N GLY A 344 4.16 15.53 -2.22
CA GLY A 344 4.46 15.28 -3.63
C GLY A 344 5.82 14.62 -3.85
N LEU A 345 6.55 14.29 -2.78
CA LEU A 345 7.90 13.72 -2.86
C LEU A 345 7.87 12.23 -2.53
N PRO A 346 8.15 11.35 -3.51
CA PRO A 346 8.21 9.92 -3.25
C PRO A 346 9.48 9.54 -2.49
N ASN A 347 9.34 8.54 -1.62
CA ASN A 347 10.45 7.92 -0.92
C ASN A 347 10.82 6.60 -1.60
N ARG A 348 12.09 6.40 -1.88
CA ARG A 348 12.55 5.11 -2.41
C ARG A 348 12.63 4.09 -1.28
N VAL A 349 12.00 2.96 -1.50
CA VAL A 349 11.99 1.83 -0.56
C VAL A 349 12.38 0.58 -1.30
N HIS A 350 13.33 -0.16 -0.74
CA HIS A 350 13.69 -1.49 -1.24
C HIS A 350 12.75 -2.48 -0.59
N GLY A 351 11.84 -3.04 -1.39
CA GLY A 351 10.75 -3.88 -0.90
C GLY A 351 11.24 -5.14 -0.21
N ALA A 352 10.57 -5.48 0.88
CA ALA A 352 10.86 -6.70 1.61
C ALA A 352 10.51 -7.93 0.77
N PHE A 353 11.40 -8.91 0.77
CA PHE A 353 11.21 -10.18 0.09
C PHE A 353 10.60 -11.21 1.05
N ILE A 354 9.53 -11.82 0.58
CA ILE A 354 8.91 -12.99 1.20
C ILE A 354 8.69 -14.03 0.10
N ASP A 355 9.10 -15.27 0.32
CA ASP A 355 8.87 -16.32 -0.66
C ASP A 355 7.50 -16.99 -0.48
N ASP A 356 7.06 -17.74 -1.49
CA ASP A 356 5.76 -18.40 -1.47
C ASP A 356 5.64 -19.40 -0.32
N HIS A 357 6.74 -20.06 0.05
CA HIS A 357 6.77 -21.01 1.15
C HIS A 357 6.48 -20.35 2.50
N GLU A 358 7.01 -19.16 2.72
CA GLU A 358 6.76 -18.39 3.94
C GLU A 358 5.30 -17.94 4.00
N VAL A 359 4.73 -17.51 2.87
CA VAL A 359 3.31 -17.17 2.77
C VAL A 359 2.44 -18.39 3.11
N HIS A 360 2.75 -19.54 2.54
CA HIS A 360 2.03 -20.79 2.81
C HIS A 360 2.08 -21.18 4.29
N LYS A 361 3.20 -20.98 4.96
CA LYS A 361 3.34 -21.25 6.40
C LYS A 361 2.43 -20.36 7.24
N VAL A 362 2.38 -19.07 6.94
CA VAL A 362 1.53 -18.11 7.66
C VAL A 362 0.06 -18.48 7.48
N VAL A 363 -0.34 -18.79 6.25
CA VAL A 363 -1.71 -19.21 5.93
C VAL A 363 -2.07 -20.51 6.66
N ALA A 364 -1.20 -21.52 6.62
CA ALA A 364 -1.42 -22.80 7.29
C ALA A 364 -1.57 -22.64 8.80
N ASP A 365 -0.78 -21.79 9.43
CA ASP A 365 -0.87 -21.50 10.86
C ASP A 365 -2.25 -20.92 11.23
N TRP A 366 -2.72 -19.94 10.46
CA TRP A 366 -4.04 -19.35 10.70
C TRP A 366 -5.19 -20.30 10.40
N CYS A 367 -5.09 -21.10 9.33
CA CYS A 367 -6.11 -22.11 9.02
C CYS A 367 -6.21 -23.16 10.14
N ALA A 368 -5.10 -23.54 10.75
CA ALA A 368 -5.06 -24.50 11.85
C ALA A 368 -5.73 -23.97 13.13
N ARG A 369 -5.78 -22.66 13.31
CA ARG A 369 -6.46 -22.03 14.46
C ARG A 369 -7.99 -22.03 14.33
N GLY A 370 -8.51 -22.34 13.15
CA GLY A 370 -9.93 -22.39 12.87
C GLY A 370 -10.61 -21.04 12.65
N LYS A 371 -11.88 -21.11 12.25
CA LYS A 371 -12.70 -19.90 12.08
C LYS A 371 -13.16 -19.38 13.44
N PRO A 372 -13.36 -18.07 13.59
CA PRO A 372 -13.87 -17.47 14.81
C PRO A 372 -15.31 -17.90 15.12
#